data_6244685d08555c95aa02dc68c5bd6dc7
#
_entry.id   6244685d08555c95aa02dc68c5bd6dc7
#
_cell.length_a   1.000
_cell.length_b   1.000
_cell.length_c   1.000
_cell.angle_alpha   90.00
_cell.angle_beta   90.00
_cell.angle_gamma   90.00
#
_symmetry.space_group_name_H-M   'P 1'
#
loop_
_entity.id
_entity.type
_entity.pdbx_description
1 polymer ?
#
loop_
_entity_poly.entity_id
_entity_poly.type
_entity_poly.pdbx_seq_one_letter_code
_entity_poly.pdbx_strand_id
1 'polypeptide(L)'
;MKAYTKDVIKTISKGMKRFLALALISALGVCMMSGLTASCDDLRYSADTFFDEQNLFDIMVVSTMGLTEEDVEALSRIEGIEEVEGTFSETVHTKVNGQTKQASVNVLSQKDINVPYILEGEMPLRADEILVTQKYIHDSGLSIGDQITIEEKMEEDTEDDENASEEEELEEGSIFDLELEKEYDESDREAIDTDDYTVEVEEEAEEPNFLVTTYTIVGVVIDAADVNSSEGAVAFRSNSPTDYTFFVRPDAVSSDIYTAIYITLLGTDELQCYSDAYEKRVDEIVTILEEEIKVDREQARYDEITGEALEKVDDAEEEMTDKLSDAEEDILD
;
A
#
# COMPACT_ATOMS: atom_id res chain seq x y z
N MET A 1 60.09 -0.90 -40.56
CA MET A 1 59.37 -0.56 -39.30
C MET A 1 60.10 0.36 -38.35
N LYS A 2 61.40 0.21 -38.19
CA LYS A 2 62.16 1.04 -37.20
C LYS A 2 62.24 2.55 -37.51
N ALA A 3 62.20 3.00 -38.77
CA ALA A 3 62.27 4.42 -39.13
C ALA A 3 60.93 5.15 -38.84
N TYR A 4 59.80 4.57 -39.17
CA TYR A 4 58.46 5.13 -38.91
C TYR A 4 58.16 5.28 -37.41
N THR A 5 58.45 4.26 -36.61
CA THR A 5 58.25 4.28 -35.16
C THR A 5 59.11 5.38 -34.50
N LYS A 6 60.34 5.57 -34.98
CA LYS A 6 61.23 6.59 -34.48
C LYS A 6 60.73 8.00 -34.81
N ASP A 7 60.16 8.20 -35.98
CA ASP A 7 59.62 9.50 -36.42
C ASP A 7 58.31 9.85 -35.64
N VAL A 8 57.46 8.87 -35.40
CA VAL A 8 56.26 9.00 -34.54
C VAL A 8 56.65 9.41 -33.11
N ILE A 9 57.63 8.72 -32.51
CA ILE A 9 58.08 9.02 -31.15
C ILE A 9 58.68 10.43 -31.09
N LYS A 10 59.45 10.86 -32.12
CA LYS A 10 60.03 12.18 -32.18
C LYS A 10 59.00 13.29 -32.36
N THR A 11 57.92 13.03 -33.10
CA THR A 11 56.81 13.95 -33.29
C THR A 11 56.00 14.12 -31.99
N ILE A 12 55.70 13.01 -31.29
CA ILE A 12 55.05 13.03 -29.98
C ILE A 12 55.90 13.80 -28.95
N SER A 13 57.22 13.54 -28.93
CA SER A 13 58.12 14.22 -28.00
C SER A 13 58.23 15.75 -28.24
N LYS A 14 58.10 16.20 -29.48
CA LYS A 14 58.09 17.65 -29.81
C LYS A 14 56.73 18.30 -29.46
N GLY A 15 55.67 17.55 -29.48
CA GLY A 15 54.29 18.01 -29.17
C GLY A 15 53.74 17.47 -27.85
N MET A 16 54.57 17.08 -26.89
CA MET A 16 54.21 16.35 -25.68
C MET A 16 53.03 16.99 -24.91
N LYS A 17 53.00 18.31 -24.76
CA LYS A 17 51.92 19.02 -24.08
C LYS A 17 50.56 18.82 -24.77
N ARG A 18 50.49 18.88 -26.11
CA ARG A 18 49.26 18.68 -26.89
C ARG A 18 48.86 17.20 -26.89
N PHE A 19 49.84 16.30 -27.02
CA PHE A 19 49.58 14.86 -26.95
C PHE A 19 49.04 14.45 -25.59
N LEU A 20 49.64 14.96 -24.51
CA LEU A 20 49.18 14.67 -23.15
C LEU A 20 47.76 15.23 -22.89
N ALA A 21 47.48 16.45 -23.36
CA ALA A 21 46.16 17.04 -23.24
C ALA A 21 45.07 16.20 -23.94
N LEU A 22 45.33 15.79 -25.20
CA LEU A 22 44.40 14.93 -25.94
C LEU A 22 44.26 13.55 -25.30
N ALA A 23 45.34 12.94 -24.84
CA ALA A 23 45.32 11.65 -24.16
C ALA A 23 44.54 11.72 -22.84
N LEU A 24 44.70 12.81 -22.06
CA LEU A 24 43.97 13.02 -20.82
C LEU A 24 42.47 13.22 -21.06
N ILE A 25 42.09 14.01 -22.08
CA ILE A 25 40.67 14.21 -22.44
C ILE A 25 40.04 12.89 -22.88
N SER A 26 40.73 12.14 -23.74
CA SER A 26 40.24 10.82 -24.18
C SER A 26 40.15 9.82 -23.03
N ALA A 27 41.18 9.78 -22.17
CA ALA A 27 41.17 8.92 -20.97
C ALA A 27 40.05 9.29 -20.01
N LEU A 28 39.79 10.59 -19.79
CA LEU A 28 38.69 11.07 -18.95
C LEU A 28 37.32 10.63 -19.51
N GLY A 29 37.13 10.77 -20.83
CA GLY A 29 35.88 10.35 -21.48
C GLY A 29 35.63 8.86 -21.34
N VAL A 30 36.64 8.03 -21.59
CA VAL A 30 36.51 6.57 -21.41
C VAL A 30 36.30 6.20 -19.96
N CYS A 31 37.01 6.84 -19.02
CA CYS A 31 36.87 6.60 -17.58
C CYS A 31 35.48 6.96 -17.09
N MET A 32 34.95 8.13 -17.50
CA MET A 32 33.55 8.50 -17.13
C MET A 32 32.53 7.51 -17.67
N MET A 33 32.62 7.13 -18.93
CA MET A 33 31.67 6.23 -19.54
C MET A 33 31.73 4.84 -18.90
N SER A 34 32.92 4.29 -18.72
CA SER A 34 33.12 2.98 -18.08
C SER A 34 32.74 2.99 -16.61
N GLY A 35 33.11 4.08 -15.89
CA GLY A 35 32.75 4.22 -14.46
C GLY A 35 31.25 4.34 -14.22
N LEU A 36 30.53 5.09 -15.08
CA LEU A 36 29.09 5.23 -14.96
C LEU A 36 28.39 3.90 -15.20
N THR A 37 28.79 3.15 -16.23
CA THR A 37 28.22 1.82 -16.51
C THR A 37 28.46 0.85 -15.35
N ALA A 38 29.70 0.78 -14.86
CA ALA A 38 30.03 -0.07 -13.72
C ALA A 38 29.25 0.31 -12.45
N SER A 39 29.06 1.62 -12.19
CA SER A 39 28.26 2.08 -11.05
C SER A 39 26.78 1.69 -11.16
N CYS A 40 26.22 1.70 -12.38
CA CYS A 40 24.84 1.24 -12.57
C CYS A 40 24.70 -0.27 -12.29
N ASP A 41 25.66 -1.07 -12.76
CA ASP A 41 25.66 -2.52 -12.54
C ASP A 41 25.86 -2.86 -11.05
N ASP A 42 26.79 -2.15 -10.38
CA ASP A 42 27.02 -2.33 -8.93
C ASP A 42 25.78 -1.93 -8.11
N LEU A 43 25.08 -0.85 -8.51
CA LEU A 43 23.86 -0.41 -7.82
C LEU A 43 22.71 -1.43 -7.98
N ARG A 44 22.51 -1.95 -9.21
CA ARG A 44 21.52 -3.00 -9.46
C ARG A 44 21.81 -4.27 -8.67
N TYR A 45 23.06 -4.70 -8.64
CA TYR A 45 23.48 -5.86 -7.87
C TYR A 45 23.24 -5.66 -6.35
N SER A 46 23.56 -4.47 -5.85
CA SER A 46 23.35 -4.15 -4.43
C SER A 46 21.86 -4.11 -4.06
N ALA A 47 21.02 -3.56 -4.95
CA ALA A 47 19.59 -3.52 -4.75
C ALA A 47 18.98 -4.94 -4.79
N ASP A 48 19.36 -5.74 -5.78
CA ASP A 48 18.97 -7.14 -5.94
C ASP A 48 19.29 -7.95 -4.68
N THR A 49 20.55 -7.91 -4.23
CA THR A 49 20.97 -8.57 -2.98
C THR A 49 20.17 -8.10 -1.77
N PHE A 50 19.84 -6.81 -1.68
CA PHE A 50 19.03 -6.27 -0.58
C PHE A 50 17.60 -6.80 -0.62
N PHE A 51 16.98 -6.88 -1.81
CA PHE A 51 15.63 -7.42 -1.97
C PHE A 51 15.55 -8.91 -1.65
N ASP A 52 16.54 -9.69 -2.10
CA ASP A 52 16.64 -11.12 -1.78
C ASP A 52 16.81 -11.34 -0.26
N GLU A 53 17.68 -10.56 0.41
CA GLU A 53 17.89 -10.66 1.85
C GLU A 53 16.65 -10.31 2.68
N GLN A 54 15.76 -9.46 2.15
CA GLN A 54 14.48 -9.09 2.80
C GLN A 54 13.30 -9.94 2.30
N ASN A 55 13.55 -10.90 1.42
CA ASN A 55 12.53 -11.73 0.77
C ASN A 55 11.37 -10.89 0.23
N LEU A 56 11.70 -9.87 -0.58
CA LEU A 56 10.70 -8.99 -1.16
C LEU A 56 9.80 -9.79 -2.09
N PHE A 57 8.50 -9.57 -2.01
CA PHE A 57 7.53 -10.23 -2.90
C PHE A 57 7.79 -9.93 -4.38
N ASP A 58 7.57 -10.91 -5.25
CA ASP A 58 7.64 -10.74 -6.71
C ASP A 58 6.37 -10.13 -7.29
N ILE A 59 5.21 -10.48 -6.71
CA ILE A 59 3.89 -10.01 -7.15
C ILE A 59 3.09 -9.59 -5.93
N MET A 60 2.40 -8.45 -6.05
CA MET A 60 1.42 -7.98 -5.08
C MET A 60 0.04 -7.95 -5.74
N VAL A 61 -0.91 -8.68 -5.18
CA VAL A 61 -2.32 -8.67 -5.57
C VAL A 61 -3.07 -7.77 -4.61
N VAL A 62 -3.88 -6.87 -5.16
CA VAL A 62 -4.66 -5.89 -4.39
C VAL A 62 -6.11 -5.89 -4.86
N SER A 63 -7.05 -5.61 -3.96
CA SER A 63 -8.47 -5.53 -4.27
C SER A 63 -9.14 -4.38 -3.54
N THR A 64 -10.04 -3.68 -4.22
CA THR A 64 -10.88 -2.63 -3.62
C THR A 64 -11.98 -3.19 -2.72
N MET A 65 -12.35 -4.45 -2.92
CA MET A 65 -13.36 -5.16 -2.12
C MET A 65 -12.76 -5.96 -0.95
N GLY A 66 -11.44 -5.85 -0.74
CA GLY A 66 -10.70 -6.71 0.16
C GLY A 66 -10.45 -8.11 -0.42
N LEU A 67 -9.53 -8.82 0.22
CA LEU A 67 -9.13 -10.19 -0.14
C LEU A 67 -9.34 -11.09 1.07
N THR A 68 -9.59 -12.38 0.82
CA THR A 68 -9.91 -13.37 1.86
C THR A 68 -8.91 -14.50 1.89
N GLU A 69 -8.99 -15.37 2.90
CA GLU A 69 -8.19 -16.59 2.98
C GLU A 69 -8.43 -17.52 1.78
N GLU A 70 -9.65 -17.53 1.22
CA GLU A 70 -9.94 -18.31 0.00
C GLU A 70 -9.15 -17.82 -1.20
N ASP A 71 -8.86 -16.51 -1.29
CA ASP A 71 -8.02 -15.95 -2.34
C ASP A 71 -6.57 -16.43 -2.17
N VAL A 72 -6.05 -16.39 -0.93
CA VAL A 72 -4.73 -16.93 -0.59
C VAL A 72 -4.62 -18.40 -0.94
N GLU A 73 -5.63 -19.21 -0.62
CA GLU A 73 -5.66 -20.63 -0.97
C GLU A 73 -5.74 -20.85 -2.50
N ALA A 74 -6.53 -20.05 -3.23
CA ALA A 74 -6.64 -20.17 -4.68
C ALA A 74 -5.29 -19.87 -5.35
N LEU A 75 -4.61 -18.81 -4.93
CA LEU A 75 -3.30 -18.41 -5.44
C LEU A 75 -2.20 -19.43 -5.11
N SER A 76 -2.23 -20.01 -3.93
CA SER A 76 -1.24 -21.01 -3.49
C SER A 76 -1.24 -22.32 -4.30
N ARG A 77 -2.31 -22.59 -5.08
CA ARG A 77 -2.44 -23.79 -5.92
C ARG A 77 -1.82 -23.64 -7.30
N ILE A 78 -1.36 -22.43 -7.66
CA ILE A 78 -0.80 -22.15 -8.98
C ILE A 78 0.63 -22.68 -9.06
N GLU A 79 0.92 -23.41 -10.14
CA GLU A 79 2.26 -23.94 -10.38
C GLU A 79 3.26 -22.81 -10.67
N GLY A 80 4.34 -22.79 -9.91
CA GLY A 80 5.40 -21.79 -10.04
C GLY A 80 5.36 -20.70 -8.98
N ILE A 81 4.36 -20.69 -8.12
CA ILE A 81 4.33 -19.89 -6.89
C ILE A 81 5.07 -20.66 -5.79
N GLU A 82 5.87 -19.96 -5.00
CA GLU A 82 6.59 -20.54 -3.87
C GLU A 82 5.81 -20.34 -2.58
N GLU A 83 5.51 -19.08 -2.25
CA GLU A 83 4.72 -18.74 -1.07
C GLU A 83 3.70 -17.65 -1.39
N VAL A 84 2.58 -17.67 -0.66
CA VAL A 84 1.49 -16.70 -0.72
C VAL A 84 1.11 -16.32 0.69
N GLU A 85 0.98 -15.03 0.95
CA GLU A 85 0.56 -14.51 2.26
C GLU A 85 -0.35 -13.30 2.11
N GLY A 86 -1.51 -13.34 2.79
CA GLY A 86 -2.36 -12.17 2.95
C GLY A 86 -1.77 -11.17 3.93
N THR A 87 -1.80 -9.89 3.59
CA THR A 87 -1.32 -8.81 4.45
C THR A 87 -2.39 -7.75 4.65
N PHE A 88 -2.28 -7.03 5.75
CA PHE A 88 -3.16 -5.92 6.08
C PHE A 88 -2.36 -4.64 6.18
N SER A 89 -2.87 -3.59 5.55
CA SER A 89 -2.30 -2.25 5.61
C SER A 89 -3.42 -1.22 5.72
N GLU A 90 -3.29 -0.27 6.62
CA GLU A 90 -4.27 0.79 6.83
C GLU A 90 -3.59 2.14 7.02
N THR A 91 -4.30 3.20 6.58
CA THR A 91 -3.87 4.57 6.84
C THR A 91 -4.41 5.04 8.18
N VAL A 92 -3.50 5.45 9.05
CA VAL A 92 -3.80 5.99 10.37
C VAL A 92 -3.29 7.41 10.50
N HIS A 93 -3.80 8.10 11.51
CA HIS A 93 -3.34 9.43 11.89
C HIS A 93 -2.43 9.35 13.13
N THR A 94 -1.36 10.11 13.13
CA THR A 94 -0.44 10.24 14.25
C THR A 94 -0.03 11.69 14.43
N LYS A 95 0.34 12.10 15.65
CA LYS A 95 0.74 13.47 15.96
C LYS A 95 2.25 13.62 15.94
N VAL A 96 2.76 14.46 15.03
CA VAL A 96 4.19 14.79 14.92
C VAL A 96 4.35 16.30 15.10
N ASN A 97 5.07 16.71 16.16
CA ASN A 97 5.28 18.12 16.49
C ASN A 97 3.99 18.95 16.61
N GLY A 98 2.90 18.32 17.09
CA GLY A 98 1.59 18.98 17.26
C GLY A 98 0.77 19.10 15.98
N GLN A 99 1.22 18.51 14.87
CA GLN A 99 0.47 18.39 13.62
C GLN A 99 0.01 16.97 13.43
N THR A 100 -1.22 16.79 12.98
CA THR A 100 -1.73 15.47 12.55
C THR A 100 -1.11 15.12 11.20
N LYS A 101 -0.56 13.91 11.11
CA LYS A 101 0.13 13.35 9.96
C LYS A 101 -0.43 11.98 9.63
N GLN A 102 -0.40 11.60 8.36
CA GLN A 102 -0.84 10.27 7.92
C GLN A 102 0.33 9.30 7.90
N ALA A 103 0.08 8.10 8.40
CA ALA A 103 1.02 7.00 8.35
C ALA A 103 0.33 5.74 7.81
N SER A 104 1.03 4.94 7.02
CA SER A 104 0.60 3.59 6.66
C SER A 104 1.09 2.63 7.74
N VAL A 105 0.19 1.88 8.35
CA VAL A 105 0.55 0.79 9.26
C VAL A 105 0.41 -0.52 8.51
N ASN A 106 1.51 -1.24 8.37
CA ASN A 106 1.59 -2.53 7.69
C ASN A 106 1.75 -3.64 8.72
N VAL A 107 1.07 -4.75 8.51
CA VAL A 107 1.25 -5.95 9.33
C VAL A 107 2.50 -6.70 8.89
N LEU A 108 3.34 -7.09 9.86
CA LEU A 108 4.52 -7.91 9.61
C LEU A 108 4.14 -9.30 9.11
N SER A 109 4.84 -9.79 8.12
CA SER A 109 4.68 -11.12 7.58
C SER A 109 4.94 -12.21 8.64
N GLN A 110 4.17 -13.29 8.57
CA GLN A 110 4.37 -14.52 9.34
C GLN A 110 5.21 -15.56 8.58
N LYS A 111 5.32 -15.39 7.25
CA LYS A 111 6.09 -16.23 6.34
C LYS A 111 7.43 -15.63 5.92
N ASP A 112 7.83 -14.57 6.61
CA ASP A 112 9.07 -13.84 6.30
C ASP A 112 9.11 -13.24 4.88
N ILE A 113 7.94 -12.85 4.32
CA ILE A 113 7.86 -12.13 3.05
C ILE A 113 7.92 -10.63 3.32
N ASN A 114 8.73 -9.89 2.58
CA ASN A 114 8.89 -8.43 2.72
C ASN A 114 9.25 -8.01 4.16
N VAL A 115 10.29 -8.62 4.72
CA VAL A 115 10.75 -8.32 6.08
C VAL A 115 11.46 -6.96 6.10
N PRO A 116 11.04 -5.98 6.90
CA PRO A 116 11.71 -4.69 6.95
C PRO A 116 13.12 -4.82 7.52
N TYR A 117 14.08 -4.10 6.90
CA TYR A 117 15.47 -4.10 7.34
C TYR A 117 15.64 -3.27 8.61
N ILE A 118 16.10 -3.90 9.69
CA ILE A 118 16.32 -3.22 10.99
C ILE A 118 17.61 -2.41 10.94
N LEU A 119 17.49 -1.09 11.13
CA LEU A 119 18.62 -0.18 11.31
C LEU A 119 19.09 -0.13 12.76
N GLU A 120 18.13 0.00 13.68
CA GLU A 120 18.37 0.09 15.12
C GLU A 120 17.24 -0.59 15.88
N GLY A 121 17.55 -1.18 17.05
CA GLY A 121 16.56 -1.84 17.89
C GLY A 121 16.36 -3.31 17.56
N GLU A 122 15.16 -3.82 17.73
CA GLU A 122 14.80 -5.22 17.56
C GLU A 122 13.39 -5.39 16.99
N MET A 123 13.05 -6.59 16.49
CA MET A 123 11.70 -6.93 16.04
C MET A 123 10.71 -6.91 17.20
N PRO A 124 9.45 -6.49 16.96
CA PRO A 124 8.42 -6.46 18.00
C PRO A 124 8.07 -7.87 18.47
N LEU A 125 8.00 -8.04 19.78
CA LEU A 125 7.64 -9.30 20.43
C LEU A 125 6.21 -9.28 20.98
N ARG A 126 5.61 -8.10 21.15
CA ARG A 126 4.27 -7.88 21.71
C ARG A 126 3.40 -7.07 20.74
N ALA A 127 2.10 -7.19 20.89
CA ALA A 127 1.12 -6.46 20.06
C ALA A 127 1.16 -4.92 20.27
N ASP A 128 1.65 -4.45 21.41
CA ASP A 128 1.82 -3.03 21.75
C ASP A 128 3.18 -2.45 21.34
N GLU A 129 3.95 -3.16 20.53
CA GLU A 129 5.26 -2.76 20.00
C GLU A 129 5.17 -2.44 18.51
N ILE A 130 5.91 -1.41 18.08
CA ILE A 130 5.86 -0.92 16.70
C ILE A 130 7.28 -0.64 16.17
N LEU A 131 7.46 -0.90 14.87
CA LEU A 131 8.62 -0.43 14.12
C LEU A 131 8.24 0.83 13.34
N VAL A 132 9.16 1.75 13.28
CA VAL A 132 8.97 3.02 12.57
C VAL A 132 10.10 3.26 11.58
N THR A 133 9.85 4.04 10.54
CA THR A 133 10.89 4.41 9.58
C THR A 133 11.82 5.48 10.15
N GLN A 134 13.05 5.53 9.62
CA GLN A 134 14.05 6.53 10.01
C GLN A 134 13.54 7.97 9.85
N LYS A 135 12.73 8.22 8.81
CA LYS A 135 12.11 9.53 8.55
C LYS A 135 11.23 9.96 9.73
N TYR A 136 10.40 9.05 10.27
CA TYR A 136 9.55 9.36 11.42
C TYR A 136 10.35 9.75 12.66
N ILE A 137 11.40 9.02 12.99
CA ILE A 137 12.29 9.33 14.11
C ILE A 137 12.95 10.72 13.93
N HIS A 138 13.40 11.01 12.70
CA HIS A 138 14.02 12.30 12.42
C HIS A 138 13.05 13.46 12.59
N ASP A 139 11.82 13.31 12.10
CA ASP A 139 10.83 14.38 12.07
C ASP A 139 10.14 14.57 13.43
N SER A 140 9.86 13.47 14.14
CA SER A 140 9.21 13.52 15.47
C SER A 140 10.16 13.88 16.61
N GLY A 141 11.45 13.56 16.45
CA GLY A 141 12.45 13.67 17.52
C GLY A 141 12.31 12.63 18.64
N LEU A 142 11.47 11.60 18.41
CA LEU A 142 11.31 10.46 19.32
C LEU A 142 12.48 9.50 19.22
N SER A 143 12.55 8.55 20.15
CA SER A 143 13.59 7.54 20.24
C SER A 143 13.00 6.16 20.55
N ILE A 144 13.79 5.10 20.38
CA ILE A 144 13.40 3.76 20.82
C ILE A 144 13.06 3.77 22.30
N GLY A 145 11.90 3.20 22.65
CA GLY A 145 11.34 3.18 24.00
C GLY A 145 10.28 4.26 24.25
N ASP A 146 10.16 5.27 23.38
CA ASP A 146 9.08 6.25 23.46
C ASP A 146 7.76 5.67 22.95
N GLN A 147 6.65 6.29 23.35
CA GLN A 147 5.31 5.86 22.95
C GLN A 147 4.75 6.77 21.86
N ILE A 148 4.00 6.16 20.94
CA ILE A 148 3.23 6.86 19.92
C ILE A 148 1.78 6.44 20.00
N THR A 149 0.88 7.33 19.58
CA THR A 149 -0.56 7.05 19.47
C THR A 149 -0.94 7.10 17.99
N ILE A 150 -1.74 6.12 17.55
CA ILE A 150 -2.34 6.09 16.24
C ILE A 150 -3.86 6.17 16.38
N GLU A 151 -4.52 6.83 15.42
CA GLU A 151 -5.97 7.03 15.33
C GLU A 151 -6.42 6.62 13.92
N GLU A 152 -7.38 5.71 13.78
CA GLU A 152 -7.87 5.20 12.48
C GLU A 152 -8.72 6.25 11.75
N LYS A 153 -9.52 7.02 12.49
CA LYS A 153 -10.33 8.12 11.95
C LYS A 153 -9.86 9.46 12.55
N MET A 154 -9.92 10.52 11.76
CA MET A 154 -9.84 11.87 12.33
C MET A 154 -11.07 12.05 13.23
N GLU A 155 -10.87 12.39 14.51
CA GLU A 155 -11.92 13.09 15.25
C GLU A 155 -12.20 14.37 14.46
N GLU A 156 -13.41 14.52 13.93
CA GLU A 156 -13.86 15.81 13.40
C GLU A 156 -13.79 16.79 14.56
N ASP A 157 -12.75 17.60 14.60
CA ASP A 157 -12.71 18.80 15.44
C ASP A 157 -13.89 19.67 14.97
N THR A 158 -15.03 19.56 15.68
CA THR A 158 -16.13 20.50 15.56
C THR A 158 -15.69 21.83 16.16
N GLU A 159 -14.73 22.48 15.53
CA GLU A 159 -14.49 23.90 15.68
C GLU A 159 -15.15 24.60 14.51
N ASP A 160 -16.20 25.36 14.85
CA ASP A 160 -16.91 26.30 14.00
C ASP A 160 -15.92 27.16 13.16
N ASP A 161 -15.66 26.79 11.92
CA ASP A 161 -15.10 27.67 10.91
C ASP A 161 -16.21 28.08 9.91
N GLU A 162 -17.04 28.99 10.36
CA GLU A 162 -17.79 29.89 9.48
C GLU A 162 -16.79 30.81 8.75
N ASN A 163 -16.10 30.33 7.73
CA ASN A 163 -15.63 31.17 6.60
C ASN A 163 -14.60 30.46 5.71
N ALA A 164 -15.07 29.76 4.69
CA ALA A 164 -14.32 29.64 3.45
C ALA A 164 -15.25 29.21 2.30
N SER A 165 -15.95 30.18 1.75
CA SER A 165 -16.51 30.06 0.40
C SER A 165 -15.42 30.40 -0.61
N GLU A 166 -14.81 29.41 -1.24
CA GLU A 166 -14.23 29.55 -2.58
C GLU A 166 -14.48 28.25 -3.35
N GLU A 167 -15.30 28.40 -4.37
CA GLU A 167 -15.73 27.39 -5.33
C GLU A 167 -14.50 26.93 -6.14
N GLU A 168 -14.05 25.70 -5.99
CA GLU A 168 -13.30 24.99 -7.02
C GLU A 168 -14.21 23.89 -7.61
N GLU A 169 -14.66 24.13 -8.84
CA GLU A 169 -15.33 23.13 -9.68
C GLU A 169 -14.38 21.93 -9.92
N LEU A 170 -14.64 20.81 -9.22
CA LEU A 170 -14.06 19.51 -9.56
C LEU A 170 -15.01 18.80 -10.53
N GLU A 171 -14.51 18.49 -11.71
CA GLU A 171 -15.19 17.68 -12.71
C GLU A 171 -15.51 16.29 -12.12
N GLU A 172 -16.79 16.04 -11.85
CA GLU A 172 -17.32 14.73 -11.48
C GLU A 172 -17.29 13.78 -12.67
N GLY A 173 -16.38 12.79 -12.63
CA GLY A 173 -16.45 11.57 -13.41
C GLY A 173 -17.03 10.42 -12.60
N SER A 174 -18.31 10.49 -12.26
CA SER A 174 -19.01 9.38 -11.59
C SER A 174 -19.41 8.32 -12.62
N ILE A 175 -18.78 7.14 -12.53
CA ILE A 175 -19.20 5.91 -13.23
C ILE A 175 -20.31 5.25 -12.40
N PHE A 176 -21.50 5.84 -12.34
CA PHE A 176 -22.69 5.15 -11.89
C PHE A 176 -23.95 5.84 -12.43
N ASP A 177 -24.06 5.93 -13.79
CA ASP A 177 -25.33 6.19 -14.45
C ASP A 177 -25.93 4.87 -14.93
N LEU A 178 -26.62 4.18 -14.02
CA LEU A 178 -27.61 3.19 -14.40
C LEU A 178 -28.90 3.91 -14.68
N GLU A 179 -29.18 4.13 -15.98
CA GLU A 179 -30.47 4.58 -16.49
C GLU A 179 -31.58 3.62 -16.00
N LEU A 180 -32.30 4.03 -14.98
CA LEU A 180 -33.64 3.53 -14.66
C LEU A 180 -34.63 4.58 -15.12
N GLU A 181 -34.92 4.62 -16.43
CA GLU A 181 -36.12 5.25 -16.94
C GLU A 181 -37.35 4.45 -16.44
N LYS A 182 -37.96 4.91 -15.35
CA LYS A 182 -39.34 4.65 -15.04
C LYS A 182 -40.09 5.97 -15.00
N GLU A 183 -40.91 6.13 -16.04
CA GLU A 183 -41.95 7.13 -16.17
C GLU A 183 -42.86 7.08 -14.94
N TYR A 184 -42.73 8.05 -14.01
CA TYR A 184 -43.72 8.31 -12.96
C TYR A 184 -44.52 9.57 -13.31
N ASP A 185 -45.83 9.35 -13.37
CA ASP A 185 -46.86 10.38 -13.60
C ASP A 185 -46.92 11.36 -12.40
N GLU A 186 -46.78 12.63 -12.67
CA GLU A 186 -46.64 13.74 -11.70
C GLU A 186 -47.96 14.17 -11.04
N SER A 187 -49.06 13.38 -11.13
CA SER A 187 -50.42 13.85 -10.79
C SER A 187 -50.91 13.52 -9.38
N ASP A 188 -50.20 12.77 -8.52
CA ASP A 188 -50.66 12.40 -7.19
C ASP A 188 -49.69 12.79 -6.06
N ARG A 189 -49.31 14.06 -5.99
CA ARG A 189 -48.66 14.60 -4.79
C ARG A 189 -49.69 15.20 -3.84
N GLU A 190 -50.30 14.41 -2.99
CA GLU A 190 -50.83 14.92 -1.74
C GLU A 190 -49.64 15.19 -0.82
N ALA A 191 -49.52 16.43 -0.31
CA ALA A 191 -48.48 16.88 0.54
C ALA A 191 -48.49 16.10 1.86
N ILE A 192 -47.55 15.19 2.01
CA ILE A 192 -47.20 14.59 3.30
C ILE A 192 -46.26 15.57 3.97
N ASP A 193 -46.71 16.12 5.10
CA ASP A 193 -45.95 17.02 5.98
C ASP A 193 -44.79 16.21 6.59
N THR A 194 -43.55 16.44 6.10
CA THR A 194 -42.34 15.64 6.49
C THR A 194 -41.55 16.32 7.59
N ASP A 195 -42.19 17.10 8.47
CA ASP A 195 -41.46 17.92 9.45
C ASP A 195 -41.15 17.22 10.78
N ASP A 196 -41.23 15.90 10.95
CA ASP A 196 -40.86 15.31 12.25
C ASP A 196 -40.38 13.82 12.24
N TYR A 197 -39.75 13.33 11.20
CA TYR A 197 -39.07 12.03 11.27
C TYR A 197 -37.62 12.14 10.79
N THR A 198 -36.76 12.61 11.69
CA THR A 198 -35.33 12.26 11.63
C THR A 198 -35.22 10.81 12.06
N VAL A 199 -35.11 9.89 11.08
CA VAL A 199 -34.61 8.54 11.35
C VAL A 199 -33.14 8.72 11.72
N GLU A 200 -32.83 8.71 13.00
CA GLU A 200 -31.45 8.49 13.45
C GLU A 200 -31.08 7.07 13.02
N VAL A 201 -30.48 6.92 11.87
CA VAL A 201 -29.76 5.72 11.51
C VAL A 201 -28.60 5.69 12.50
N GLU A 202 -28.70 4.85 13.53
CA GLU A 202 -27.54 4.50 14.34
C GLU A 202 -26.54 3.85 13.38
N GLU A 203 -25.57 4.60 12.91
CA GLU A 203 -24.40 4.03 12.25
C GLU A 203 -23.77 3.09 13.28
N GLU A 204 -23.89 1.78 13.06
CA GLU A 204 -23.13 0.81 13.84
C GLU A 204 -21.67 1.23 13.74
N ALA A 205 -21.09 1.63 14.87
CA ALA A 205 -19.70 2.03 14.93
C ALA A 205 -18.86 0.85 14.43
N GLU A 206 -18.22 1.01 13.28
CA GLU A 206 -17.29 0.01 12.76
C GLU A 206 -16.29 -0.33 13.85
N GLU A 207 -16.14 -1.62 14.16
CA GLU A 207 -15.14 -2.05 15.14
C GLU A 207 -13.74 -1.64 14.65
N PRO A 208 -12.89 -1.10 15.53
CA PRO A 208 -11.55 -0.67 15.13
C PRO A 208 -10.72 -1.86 14.65
N ASN A 209 -10.03 -1.70 13.54
CA ASN A 209 -9.14 -2.74 13.00
C ASN A 209 -7.92 -2.97 13.90
N PHE A 210 -7.45 -1.95 14.63
CA PHE A 210 -6.33 -2.07 15.56
C PHE A 210 -6.81 -2.28 17.00
N LEU A 211 -6.34 -3.36 17.62
CA LEU A 211 -6.64 -3.70 19.01
C LEU A 211 -5.97 -2.77 20.02
N VAL A 212 -4.94 -2.03 19.60
CA VAL A 212 -4.13 -1.14 20.43
C VAL A 212 -3.98 0.20 19.72
N THR A 213 -4.18 1.29 20.45
CA THR A 213 -4.02 2.66 19.92
C THR A 213 -2.69 3.31 20.32
N THR A 214 -2.03 2.79 21.37
CA THR A 214 -0.75 3.32 21.86
C THR A 214 0.32 2.25 21.78
N TYR A 215 1.37 2.55 21.05
CA TYR A 215 2.49 1.64 20.78
C TYR A 215 3.80 2.15 21.36
N THR A 216 4.69 1.23 21.72
CA THR A 216 6.07 1.53 22.10
C THR A 216 7.00 1.28 20.91
N ILE A 217 7.80 2.27 20.55
CA ILE A 217 8.80 2.15 19.47
C ILE A 217 9.90 1.19 19.94
N VAL A 218 10.08 0.06 19.24
CA VAL A 218 11.12 -0.93 19.58
C VAL A 218 12.23 -1.02 18.54
N GLY A 219 11.99 -0.51 17.33
CA GLY A 219 13.00 -0.50 16.27
C GLY A 219 12.76 0.55 15.21
N VAL A 220 13.84 0.87 14.52
CA VAL A 220 13.88 1.76 13.36
C VAL A 220 14.26 0.95 12.14
N VAL A 221 13.48 1.07 11.07
CA VAL A 221 13.58 0.20 9.89
C VAL A 221 13.65 0.96 8.56
N ILE A 222 14.08 0.22 7.54
CA ILE A 222 13.86 0.54 6.12
C ILE A 222 12.87 -0.48 5.58
N ASP A 223 11.82 -0.01 4.91
CA ASP A 223 10.89 -0.84 4.16
C ASP A 223 11.55 -1.27 2.84
N ALA A 224 11.60 -2.57 2.57
CA ALA A 224 12.17 -3.10 1.32
C ALA A 224 11.28 -2.77 0.11
N ALA A 225 9.97 -2.68 0.29
CA ALA A 225 9.03 -2.30 -0.75
C ALA A 225 9.07 -0.78 -1.06
N ASP A 226 9.53 0.05 -0.10
CA ASP A 226 9.65 1.50 -0.26
C ASP A 226 11.02 2.03 0.21
N VAL A 227 12.07 1.64 -0.46
CA VAL A 227 13.44 2.15 -0.20
C VAL A 227 13.58 3.65 -0.44
N ASN A 228 12.63 4.27 -1.14
CA ASN A 228 12.69 5.68 -1.54
C ASN A 228 11.83 6.59 -0.63
N SER A 229 11.65 6.24 0.60
CA SER A 229 10.77 6.79 1.63
C SER A 229 10.79 8.33 1.85
N SER A 230 11.35 9.09 0.89
CA SER A 230 11.33 10.56 0.94
C SER A 230 9.94 11.17 0.65
N GLU A 231 9.04 10.40 0.03
CA GLU A 231 7.70 10.87 -0.37
C GLU A 231 6.54 10.13 0.35
N GLY A 232 6.86 9.15 1.20
CA GLY A 232 5.86 8.30 1.86
C GLY A 232 5.30 7.20 0.95
N ALA A 233 4.95 6.06 1.53
CA ALA A 233 4.27 4.99 0.82
C ALA A 233 2.85 5.42 0.46
N VAL A 234 2.35 4.98 -0.69
CA VAL A 234 0.93 5.13 -1.04
C VAL A 234 0.17 4.00 -0.36
N ALA A 235 -0.61 4.32 0.67
CA ALA A 235 -1.50 3.34 1.25
C ALA A 235 -2.56 2.93 0.22
N PHE A 236 -2.75 1.64 0.04
CA PHE A 236 -3.61 1.11 -1.02
C PHE A 236 -5.07 1.61 -0.94
N ARG A 237 -5.63 1.79 0.26
CA ARG A 237 -7.00 2.31 0.47
C ARG A 237 -7.12 3.83 0.42
N SER A 238 -6.01 4.54 0.61
CA SER A 238 -5.97 5.98 0.53
C SER A 238 -5.21 6.35 -0.73
N ASN A 239 -5.87 6.96 -1.70
CA ASN A 239 -5.24 7.46 -2.93
C ASN A 239 -4.25 8.61 -2.67
N SER A 240 -3.93 8.86 -1.40
CA SER A 240 -3.04 9.91 -0.94
C SER A 240 -1.75 9.31 -0.41
N PRO A 241 -0.58 9.89 -0.72
CA PRO A 241 0.69 9.45 -0.18
C PRO A 241 0.71 9.71 1.33
N THR A 242 1.09 8.68 2.10
CA THR A 242 1.29 8.81 3.55
C THR A 242 2.64 9.44 3.87
N ASP A 243 2.72 10.16 4.98
CA ASP A 243 3.97 10.80 5.41
C ASP A 243 4.99 9.77 5.94
N TYR A 244 4.50 8.68 6.56
CA TYR A 244 5.31 7.68 7.25
C TYR A 244 4.80 6.26 7.04
N THR A 245 5.68 5.27 7.28
CA THR A 245 5.36 3.85 7.28
C THR A 245 5.73 3.24 8.63
N PHE A 246 4.83 2.46 9.19
CA PHE A 246 4.97 1.75 10.45
C PHE A 246 4.71 0.26 10.23
N PHE A 247 5.25 -0.58 11.14
CA PHE A 247 5.00 -2.01 11.09
C PHE A 247 4.59 -2.52 12.47
N VAL A 248 3.53 -3.29 12.50
CA VAL A 248 3.00 -3.93 13.71
C VAL A 248 2.91 -5.44 13.53
N ARG A 249 2.76 -6.13 14.64
CA ARG A 249 2.56 -7.58 14.62
C ARG A 249 1.16 -7.95 14.13
N PRO A 250 0.97 -9.16 13.57
CA PRO A 250 -0.36 -9.67 13.18
C PRO A 250 -1.36 -9.71 14.32
N ASP A 251 -0.91 -9.97 15.55
CA ASP A 251 -1.76 -10.00 16.75
C ASP A 251 -2.19 -8.62 17.27
N ALA A 252 -1.77 -7.53 16.63
CA ALA A 252 -2.24 -6.17 16.89
C ALA A 252 -3.49 -5.78 16.08
N VAL A 253 -3.90 -6.58 15.09
CA VAL A 253 -5.00 -6.31 14.16
C VAL A 253 -6.07 -7.39 14.27
N SER A 254 -7.35 -7.00 14.18
CA SER A 254 -8.51 -7.91 14.26
C SER A 254 -9.26 -8.05 12.92
N SER A 255 -8.67 -7.62 11.80
CA SER A 255 -9.33 -7.72 10.49
C SER A 255 -9.23 -9.12 9.91
N ASP A 256 -10.35 -9.66 9.46
CA ASP A 256 -10.43 -10.93 8.71
C ASP A 256 -10.22 -10.73 7.19
N ILE A 257 -10.06 -9.48 6.76
CA ILE A 257 -9.93 -9.10 5.35
C ILE A 257 -8.50 -8.59 5.11
N TYR A 258 -7.85 -9.12 4.08
CA TYR A 258 -6.55 -8.65 3.61
C TYR A 258 -6.69 -7.47 2.65
N THR A 259 -5.80 -6.51 2.76
CA THR A 259 -5.72 -5.37 1.83
C THR A 259 -4.86 -5.69 0.62
N ALA A 260 -3.90 -6.60 0.78
CA ALA A 260 -3.06 -7.12 -0.30
C ALA A 260 -2.65 -8.56 -0.02
N ILE A 261 -2.24 -9.28 -1.08
CA ILE A 261 -1.60 -10.59 -0.99
C ILE A 261 -0.22 -10.47 -1.62
N TYR A 262 0.80 -10.90 -0.88
CA TYR A 262 2.17 -11.01 -1.35
C TYR A 262 2.44 -12.41 -1.88
N ILE A 263 3.13 -12.49 -3.00
CA ILE A 263 3.45 -13.74 -3.70
C ILE A 263 4.95 -13.74 -4.00
N THR A 264 5.63 -14.84 -3.65
CA THR A 264 6.98 -15.14 -4.10
C THR A 264 6.96 -16.28 -5.11
N LEU A 265 7.84 -16.25 -6.09
CA LEU A 265 7.87 -17.20 -7.19
C LEU A 265 9.06 -18.14 -7.07
N LEU A 266 8.87 -19.39 -7.48
CA LEU A 266 9.93 -20.40 -7.49
C LEU A 266 11.08 -20.02 -8.42
N GLY A 267 12.29 -19.87 -7.84
CA GLY A 267 13.55 -19.67 -8.55
C GLY A 267 13.80 -18.25 -9.03
N THR A 268 13.05 -17.26 -8.53
CA THR A 268 13.32 -15.83 -8.78
C THR A 268 14.52 -15.34 -7.99
N ASP A 269 14.83 -15.93 -6.83
CA ASP A 269 16.00 -15.70 -6.01
C ASP A 269 17.37 -15.96 -6.71
N GLU A 270 17.36 -16.81 -7.76
CA GLU A 270 18.54 -17.05 -8.60
C GLU A 270 18.64 -16.06 -9.79
N LEU A 271 17.64 -15.20 -10.00
CA LEU A 271 17.54 -14.27 -11.12
C LEU A 271 17.70 -12.83 -10.61
N GLN A 272 18.50 -12.03 -11.32
CA GLN A 272 18.59 -10.62 -11.01
C GLN A 272 17.24 -9.93 -11.29
N CYS A 273 16.66 -9.21 -10.33
CA CYS A 273 15.34 -8.58 -10.41
C CYS A 273 15.19 -7.56 -11.57
N TYR A 274 16.31 -7.03 -12.10
CA TYR A 274 16.33 -6.14 -13.28
C TYR A 274 16.64 -6.86 -14.60
N SER A 275 16.57 -8.20 -14.64
CA SER A 275 16.85 -8.99 -15.85
C SER A 275 15.60 -9.31 -16.64
N ASP A 276 15.74 -9.42 -17.97
CA ASP A 276 14.66 -9.88 -18.85
C ASP A 276 14.14 -11.28 -18.45
N ALA A 277 14.96 -12.10 -17.81
CA ALA A 277 14.59 -13.44 -17.36
C ALA A 277 13.64 -13.40 -16.15
N TYR A 278 13.90 -12.50 -15.21
CA TYR A 278 13.03 -12.24 -14.07
C TYR A 278 11.69 -11.66 -14.55
N GLU A 279 11.71 -10.58 -15.34
CA GLU A 279 10.52 -9.95 -15.90
C GLU A 279 9.62 -10.98 -16.61
N LYS A 280 10.22 -11.80 -17.47
CA LYS A 280 9.49 -12.86 -18.17
C LYS A 280 8.85 -13.87 -17.22
N ARG A 281 9.54 -14.24 -16.13
CA ARG A 281 9.03 -15.19 -15.14
C ARG A 281 7.83 -14.62 -14.39
N VAL A 282 7.90 -13.36 -14.00
CA VAL A 282 6.79 -12.63 -13.38
C VAL A 282 5.61 -12.51 -14.35
N ASP A 283 5.84 -12.07 -15.58
CA ASP A 283 4.80 -11.91 -16.61
C ASP A 283 4.05 -13.20 -16.91
N GLU A 284 4.75 -14.35 -16.93
CA GLU A 284 4.13 -15.67 -17.14
C GLU A 284 3.08 -15.96 -16.03
N ILE A 285 3.41 -15.68 -14.78
CA ILE A 285 2.48 -15.90 -13.66
C ILE A 285 1.38 -14.85 -13.64
N VAL A 286 1.70 -13.57 -13.84
CA VAL A 286 0.71 -12.48 -13.91
C VAL A 286 -0.36 -12.80 -14.98
N THR A 287 0.05 -13.32 -16.14
CA THR A 287 -0.90 -13.73 -17.19
C THR A 287 -1.88 -14.79 -16.69
N ILE A 288 -1.38 -15.80 -15.95
CA ILE A 288 -2.24 -16.86 -15.39
C ILE A 288 -3.20 -16.25 -14.35
N LEU A 289 -2.70 -15.35 -13.48
CA LEU A 289 -3.52 -14.68 -12.47
C LEU A 289 -4.67 -13.87 -13.11
N GLU A 290 -4.36 -13.11 -14.17
CA GLU A 290 -5.34 -12.25 -14.83
C GLU A 290 -6.35 -13.02 -15.67
N GLU A 291 -5.91 -14.09 -16.39
CA GLU A 291 -6.76 -14.83 -17.32
C GLU A 291 -7.58 -15.94 -16.64
N GLU A 292 -7.04 -16.62 -15.62
CA GLU A 292 -7.65 -17.82 -15.05
C GLU A 292 -8.25 -17.60 -13.65
N ILE A 293 -7.71 -16.67 -12.85
CA ILE A 293 -8.08 -16.55 -11.43
C ILE A 293 -8.91 -15.30 -11.16
N LYS A 294 -8.49 -14.15 -11.69
CA LYS A 294 -9.06 -12.84 -11.37
C LYS A 294 -10.59 -12.80 -11.52
N VAL A 295 -11.10 -13.21 -12.68
CA VAL A 295 -12.54 -13.09 -12.99
C VAL A 295 -13.38 -13.95 -12.05
N ASP A 296 -12.93 -15.18 -11.79
CA ASP A 296 -13.66 -16.10 -10.91
C ASP A 296 -13.66 -15.62 -9.45
N ARG A 297 -12.53 -15.06 -8.98
CA ARG A 297 -12.42 -14.55 -7.61
C ARG A 297 -13.15 -13.21 -7.41
N GLU A 298 -13.07 -12.30 -8.38
CA GLU A 298 -13.84 -11.06 -8.35
C GLU A 298 -15.35 -11.34 -8.28
N GLN A 299 -15.85 -12.30 -9.08
CA GLN A 299 -17.25 -12.67 -9.06
C GLN A 299 -17.64 -13.34 -7.73
N ALA A 300 -16.82 -14.24 -7.20
CA ALA A 300 -17.06 -14.90 -5.93
C ALA A 300 -17.15 -13.88 -4.78
N ARG A 301 -16.23 -12.92 -4.74
CA ARG A 301 -16.21 -11.85 -3.73
C ARG A 301 -17.42 -10.92 -3.86
N TYR A 302 -17.80 -10.57 -5.08
CA TYR A 302 -18.98 -9.76 -5.33
C TYR A 302 -20.25 -10.47 -4.85
N ASP A 303 -20.39 -11.77 -5.13
CA ASP A 303 -21.56 -12.57 -4.71
C ASP A 303 -21.62 -12.71 -3.18
N GLU A 304 -20.48 -12.86 -2.51
CA GLU A 304 -20.37 -12.90 -1.05
C GLU A 304 -20.84 -11.59 -0.41
N ILE A 305 -20.26 -10.46 -0.80
CA ILE A 305 -20.61 -9.14 -0.26
C ILE A 305 -22.06 -8.80 -0.53
N THR A 306 -22.57 -9.11 -1.74
CA THR A 306 -23.97 -8.86 -2.09
C THR A 306 -24.91 -9.77 -1.27
N GLY A 307 -24.50 -11.01 -1.05
CA GLY A 307 -25.24 -11.96 -0.21
C GLY A 307 -25.36 -11.47 1.24
N GLU A 308 -24.25 -11.05 1.84
CA GLU A 308 -24.23 -10.49 3.20
C GLU A 308 -25.08 -9.22 3.32
N ALA A 309 -24.99 -8.33 2.31
CA ALA A 309 -25.79 -7.12 2.28
C ALA A 309 -27.29 -7.41 2.18
N LEU A 310 -27.70 -8.38 1.37
CA LEU A 310 -29.10 -8.81 1.26
C LEU A 310 -29.61 -9.44 2.55
N GLU A 311 -28.82 -10.28 3.22
CA GLU A 311 -29.16 -10.87 4.52
C GLU A 311 -29.41 -9.78 5.58
N LYS A 312 -28.53 -8.79 5.65
CA LYS A 312 -28.70 -7.63 6.57
C LYS A 312 -29.98 -6.82 6.27
N VAL A 313 -30.34 -6.66 4.99
CA VAL A 313 -31.58 -5.98 4.60
C VAL A 313 -32.80 -6.81 5.00
N ASP A 314 -32.78 -8.12 4.76
CA ASP A 314 -33.89 -9.02 5.13
C ASP A 314 -34.09 -9.04 6.66
N ASP A 315 -33.00 -9.10 7.44
CA ASP A 315 -33.05 -9.03 8.91
C ASP A 315 -33.62 -7.68 9.40
N ALA A 316 -33.21 -6.58 8.79
CA ALA A 316 -33.75 -5.25 9.13
C ALA A 316 -35.22 -5.08 8.77
N GLU A 317 -35.70 -5.69 7.65
CA GLU A 317 -37.11 -5.71 7.28
C GLU A 317 -37.95 -6.55 8.27
N GLU A 318 -37.43 -7.69 8.74
CA GLU A 318 -38.08 -8.52 9.76
C GLU A 318 -38.18 -7.76 11.09
N GLU A 319 -37.11 -7.14 11.56
CA GLU A 319 -37.11 -6.34 12.80
C GLU A 319 -38.08 -5.14 12.73
N MET A 320 -38.12 -4.45 11.58
CA MET A 320 -39.04 -3.35 11.35
C MET A 320 -40.49 -3.82 11.37
N THR A 321 -40.78 -4.99 10.78
CA THR A 321 -42.12 -5.58 10.75
C THR A 321 -42.55 -5.95 12.16
N ASP A 322 -41.69 -6.52 12.97
CA ASP A 322 -41.97 -6.87 14.36
C ASP A 322 -42.24 -5.61 15.22
N LYS A 323 -41.42 -4.58 15.08
CA LYS A 323 -41.62 -3.28 15.77
C LYS A 323 -42.93 -2.61 15.38
N LEU A 324 -43.35 -2.70 14.11
CA LEU A 324 -44.63 -2.17 13.66
C LEU A 324 -45.80 -2.96 14.23
N SER A 325 -45.71 -4.29 14.30
CA SER A 325 -46.72 -5.16 14.90
C SER A 325 -46.91 -4.88 16.40
N ASP A 326 -45.81 -4.70 17.13
CA ASP A 326 -45.82 -4.35 18.55
C ASP A 326 -46.45 -2.96 18.78
N ALA A 327 -46.11 -1.98 17.95
CA ALA A 327 -46.69 -0.64 18.03
C ALA A 327 -48.22 -0.62 17.68
N GLU A 328 -48.67 -1.46 16.74
CA GLU A 328 -50.09 -1.62 16.44
C GLU A 328 -50.86 -2.24 17.63
N GLU A 329 -50.25 -3.19 18.34
CA GLU A 329 -50.86 -3.83 19.53
C GLU A 329 -50.96 -2.81 20.69
N ASP A 330 -49.93 -1.99 20.90
CA ASP A 330 -49.94 -0.93 21.93
C ASP A 330 -50.96 0.20 21.67
N ILE A 331 -51.33 0.44 20.39
CA ILE A 331 -52.37 1.44 20.05
C ILE A 331 -53.78 0.89 20.24
N LEU A 332 -53.94 -0.42 20.23
CA LEU A 332 -55.27 -1.09 20.32
C LEU A 332 -55.71 -1.38 21.77
N ASP A 333 -54.79 -1.31 22.73
CA ASP A 333 -55.06 -1.44 24.18
C ASP A 333 -55.28 -0.05 24.85
#